data_6f8325f8ef962979fa8a8b28a20e6762
#
_entry.id   6f8325f8ef962979fa8a8b28a20e6762
#
_cell.length_a   1.000
_cell.length_b   1.000
_cell.length_c   1.000
_cell.angle_alpha   90.00
_cell.angle_beta   90.00
_cell.angle_gamma   90.00
#
_symmetry.space_group_name_H-M   'P 1'
#
loop_
_entity.id
_entity.type
_entity.pdbx_description
1 polymer ?
#
loop_
_entity_poly.entity_id
_entity_poly.type
_entity_poly.pdbx_seq_one_letter_code
_entity_poly.pdbx_strand_id
1 'polypeptide(L)'
;NVLMRIPTARFGKLKTVDRIEIESYRTIHNLISEYISSKNTIRPLSIAIFGTPGSGKSYGLTEMATSTFPEDIQKLNYNISQFSTPLELQTAFHKISDLNLIGKIPLVVFDEFDTYFEGNLGWLKYFLSPMQDGIYRGEETFHPIGKAIFVFVGGTSSTFSEFCGEKIESEDKKQIFVNEFKANKGPDFVSRLRGYINILGPNQSDDNDQLFMIRRAMLMRSLIEQKLPHLIDEKGEAQIDDGVLRAMLKMPRYKHESRSVEAIMDMSTLAQAKKWEQSSLPPKEQLKLHLDEKLFLRYMMHDAIFSEKVEAIAKLLRDKFNGSENPIIDDDTSLEWDSLREATKGFYRNHVKNIPDALLLIQYDVLYVDDKAENAAFSEDELGELVRFEYKRRRTYDKINDTSS
;
A
#
# COMPACT_ATOMS: atom_id res chain seq x y z
N ASN A 1 -2.43 -15.84 -16.24
CA ASN A 1 -3.30 -14.74 -15.84
C ASN A 1 -3.62 -14.77 -14.33
N VAL A 2 -2.58 -14.63 -13.49
CA VAL A 2 -2.72 -14.61 -12.03
C VAL A 2 -3.48 -13.36 -11.58
N LEU A 3 -3.23 -12.20 -12.22
CA LEU A 3 -3.90 -10.92 -11.90
C LEU A 3 -5.43 -10.93 -12.08
N MET A 4 -5.97 -11.78 -12.95
CA MET A 4 -7.43 -11.93 -13.12
C MET A 4 -8.13 -12.62 -11.92
N ARG A 5 -7.36 -13.21 -11.01
CA ARG A 5 -7.89 -13.87 -9.80
C ARG A 5 -7.86 -12.97 -8.56
N ILE A 6 -7.24 -11.79 -8.66
CA ILE A 6 -7.17 -10.86 -7.55
C ILE A 6 -8.46 -10.05 -7.52
N PRO A 7 -9.17 -10.01 -6.39
CA PRO A 7 -10.36 -9.18 -6.25
C PRO A 7 -9.97 -7.70 -6.44
N THR A 8 -10.69 -7.02 -7.32
CA THR A 8 -10.51 -5.59 -7.54
C THR A 8 -11.83 -4.88 -7.34
N ALA A 9 -11.83 -3.72 -6.70
CA ALA A 9 -12.99 -2.85 -6.63
C ALA A 9 -12.62 -1.42 -7.02
N ARG A 10 -13.60 -0.72 -7.56
CA ARG A 10 -13.49 0.69 -7.93
C ARG A 10 -14.61 1.49 -7.28
N PHE A 11 -14.23 2.60 -6.64
CA PHE A 11 -15.13 3.56 -6.01
C PHE A 11 -14.76 4.96 -6.52
N GLY A 12 -15.47 5.44 -7.54
CA GLY A 12 -15.06 6.63 -8.29
C GLY A 12 -13.68 6.42 -8.96
N LYS A 13 -12.72 7.24 -8.62
CA LYS A 13 -11.30 7.11 -9.05
C LYS A 13 -10.47 6.19 -8.17
N LEU A 14 -10.93 5.89 -6.95
CA LEU A 14 -10.24 4.96 -6.06
C LEU A 14 -10.34 3.54 -6.61
N LYS A 15 -9.19 2.86 -6.68
CA LYS A 15 -9.10 1.43 -6.98
C LYS A 15 -8.39 0.73 -5.81
N THR A 16 -8.92 -0.38 -5.33
CA THR A 16 -8.27 -1.22 -4.31
C THR A 16 -8.37 -2.69 -4.66
N VAL A 17 -7.40 -3.48 -4.18
CA VAL A 17 -7.30 -4.93 -4.37
C VAL A 17 -7.39 -5.69 -3.05
N ASP A 18 -7.28 -5.01 -1.95
CA ASP A 18 -7.38 -5.63 -0.64
C ASP A 18 -8.83 -5.99 -0.33
N ARG A 19 -9.06 -7.27 0.01
CA ARG A 19 -10.41 -7.78 0.26
C ARG A 19 -11.08 -7.10 1.46
N ILE A 20 -10.31 -6.85 2.53
CA ILE A 20 -10.85 -6.24 3.76
C ILE A 20 -11.22 -4.79 3.49
N GLU A 21 -10.36 -4.06 2.76
CA GLU A 21 -10.69 -2.70 2.31
C GLU A 21 -11.93 -2.68 1.42
N ILE A 22 -12.02 -3.58 0.44
CA ILE A 22 -13.17 -3.67 -0.47
C ILE A 22 -14.47 -3.88 0.30
N GLU A 23 -14.48 -4.81 1.25
CA GLU A 23 -15.64 -5.10 2.08
C GLU A 23 -16.00 -3.91 2.99
N SER A 24 -15.01 -3.24 3.56
CA SER A 24 -15.19 -2.03 4.37
C SER A 24 -15.78 -0.88 3.53
N TYR A 25 -15.22 -0.59 2.37
CA TYR A 25 -15.76 0.45 1.47
C TYR A 25 -17.18 0.15 1.01
N ARG A 26 -17.51 -1.11 0.69
CA ARG A 26 -18.89 -1.51 0.33
C ARG A 26 -19.86 -1.30 1.47
N THR A 27 -19.46 -1.68 2.68
CA THR A 27 -20.29 -1.48 3.88
C THR A 27 -20.56 0.00 4.13
N ILE A 28 -19.52 0.83 4.06
CA ILE A 28 -19.67 2.27 4.26
C ILE A 28 -20.47 2.93 3.12
N HIS A 29 -20.26 2.50 1.88
CA HIS A 29 -21.06 2.96 0.74
C HIS A 29 -22.57 2.70 0.96
N ASN A 30 -22.93 1.50 1.41
CA ASN A 30 -24.32 1.15 1.71
C ASN A 30 -24.88 2.01 2.85
N LEU A 31 -24.10 2.19 3.92
CA LEU A 31 -24.50 3.06 5.05
C LEU A 31 -24.75 4.51 4.58
N ILE A 32 -23.89 5.07 3.75
CA ILE A 32 -24.06 6.42 3.19
C ILE A 32 -25.31 6.47 2.30
N SER A 33 -25.51 5.47 1.44
CA SER A 33 -26.66 5.41 0.53
C SER A 33 -27.98 5.35 1.28
N GLU A 34 -28.09 4.50 2.29
CA GLU A 34 -29.26 4.41 3.16
C GLU A 34 -29.49 5.70 3.94
N TYR A 35 -28.41 6.29 4.46
CA TYR A 35 -28.48 7.54 5.20
C TYR A 35 -28.97 8.70 4.33
N ILE A 36 -28.47 8.85 3.10
CA ILE A 36 -28.91 9.89 2.15
C ILE A 36 -30.38 9.69 1.79
N SER A 37 -30.81 8.46 1.55
CA SER A 37 -32.18 8.12 1.17
C SER A 37 -33.19 8.30 2.31
N SER A 38 -32.74 8.24 3.56
CA SER A 38 -33.61 8.38 4.72
C SER A 38 -34.10 9.82 4.91
N LYS A 39 -35.42 10.02 4.99
CA LYS A 39 -36.05 11.35 5.18
C LYS A 39 -36.09 11.81 6.64
N ASN A 40 -36.02 10.89 7.58
CA ASN A 40 -36.31 11.17 9.02
C ASN A 40 -35.02 11.26 9.86
N THR A 41 -33.85 11.20 9.26
CA THR A 41 -32.60 11.24 10.01
C THR A 41 -32.12 12.69 10.17
N ILE A 42 -32.05 13.14 11.41
CA ILE A 42 -31.66 14.52 11.78
C ILE A 42 -30.26 14.61 12.40
N ARG A 43 -29.66 13.49 12.75
CA ARG A 43 -28.32 13.41 13.35
C ARG A 43 -27.27 12.96 12.33
N PRO A 44 -26.01 13.43 12.45
CA PRO A 44 -24.95 13.05 11.55
C PRO A 44 -24.63 11.54 11.54
N LEU A 45 -24.31 11.02 10.35
CA LEU A 45 -23.68 9.72 10.19
C LEU A 45 -22.19 9.84 10.48
N SER A 46 -21.70 9.11 11.48
CA SER A 46 -20.31 9.21 11.94
C SER A 46 -19.49 7.98 11.53
N ILE A 47 -18.40 8.19 10.81
CA ILE A 47 -17.50 7.16 10.27
C ILE A 47 -16.07 7.53 10.63
N ALA A 48 -15.23 6.55 11.01
CA ALA A 48 -13.82 6.77 11.28
C ALA A 48 -12.92 6.13 10.20
N ILE A 49 -11.78 6.75 9.93
CA ILE A 49 -10.78 6.24 8.99
C ILE A 49 -9.41 6.27 9.66
N PHE A 50 -8.74 5.12 9.66
CA PHE A 50 -7.41 4.95 10.19
C PHE A 50 -6.47 4.50 9.07
N GLY A 51 -5.18 4.72 9.27
CA GLY A 51 -4.12 4.35 8.34
C GLY A 51 -2.86 5.12 8.64
N THR A 52 -1.74 4.65 8.14
CA THR A 52 -0.45 5.35 8.30
C THR A 52 -0.49 6.74 7.65
N PRO A 53 0.29 7.72 8.15
CA PRO A 53 0.41 9.02 7.49
C PRO A 53 0.80 8.87 6.02
N GLY A 54 0.03 9.48 5.12
CA GLY A 54 0.28 9.36 3.68
C GLY A 54 -0.34 8.12 3.00
N SER A 55 -1.16 7.32 3.67
CA SER A 55 -1.85 6.17 3.05
C SER A 55 -3.06 6.54 2.17
N GLY A 56 -3.40 7.83 2.06
CA GLY A 56 -4.56 8.27 1.26
C GLY A 56 -5.90 8.22 2.00
N LYS A 57 -5.89 8.21 3.35
CA LYS A 57 -7.09 8.09 4.21
C LYS A 57 -8.27 8.95 3.76
N SER A 58 -8.07 10.24 3.69
CA SER A 58 -9.16 11.20 3.39
C SER A 58 -9.63 11.11 1.93
N TYR A 59 -8.77 10.65 1.01
CA TYR A 59 -9.08 10.58 -0.41
C TYR A 59 -10.11 9.49 -0.72
N GLY A 60 -9.89 8.27 -0.24
CA GLY A 60 -10.69 7.11 -0.63
C GLY A 60 -12.18 7.26 -0.33
N LEU A 61 -12.53 7.63 0.89
CA LEU A 61 -13.93 7.78 1.29
C LEU A 61 -14.58 9.00 0.64
N THR A 62 -13.86 10.13 0.60
CA THR A 62 -14.40 11.34 -0.03
C THR A 62 -14.66 11.14 -1.52
N GLU A 63 -13.75 10.48 -2.24
CA GLU A 63 -13.93 10.14 -3.65
C GLU A 63 -15.14 9.21 -3.85
N MET A 64 -15.28 8.20 -3.02
CA MET A 64 -16.42 7.28 -3.06
C MET A 64 -17.73 8.02 -2.86
N ALA A 65 -17.85 8.82 -1.81
CA ALA A 65 -19.10 9.51 -1.47
C ALA A 65 -19.48 10.57 -2.50
N THR A 66 -18.52 11.42 -2.91
CA THR A 66 -18.79 12.52 -3.87
C THR A 66 -19.03 12.01 -5.30
N SER A 67 -18.40 10.91 -5.70
CA SER A 67 -18.65 10.32 -7.02
C SER A 67 -19.99 9.60 -7.11
N THR A 68 -20.52 9.11 -5.98
CA THR A 68 -21.82 8.43 -5.94
C THR A 68 -22.99 9.41 -5.84
N PHE A 69 -22.82 10.53 -5.13
CA PHE A 69 -23.88 11.52 -4.86
C PHE A 69 -23.39 12.95 -5.14
N PRO A 70 -23.01 13.28 -6.38
CA PRO A 70 -22.35 14.55 -6.71
C PRO A 70 -23.27 15.77 -6.53
N GLU A 71 -24.57 15.61 -6.70
CA GLU A 71 -25.55 16.69 -6.57
C GLU A 71 -25.94 16.98 -5.11
N ASP A 72 -25.90 15.96 -4.26
CA ASP A 72 -26.38 16.04 -2.87
C ASP A 72 -25.28 16.46 -1.89
N ILE A 73 -24.05 15.98 -2.11
CA ILE A 73 -22.94 16.11 -1.18
C ILE A 73 -22.12 17.35 -1.43
N GLN A 74 -21.86 18.12 -0.36
CA GLN A 74 -20.85 19.18 -0.35
C GLN A 74 -19.77 18.89 0.67
N LYS A 75 -18.50 18.83 0.21
CA LYS A 75 -17.33 18.52 1.04
C LYS A 75 -16.87 19.74 1.84
N LEU A 76 -16.61 19.50 3.14
CA LEU A 76 -15.90 20.40 4.04
C LEU A 76 -14.70 19.67 4.65
N ASN A 77 -13.58 20.36 4.82
CA ASN A 77 -12.37 19.82 5.45
C ASN A 77 -11.94 20.70 6.61
N TYR A 78 -11.72 20.11 7.76
CA TYR A 78 -11.18 20.74 8.94
C TYR A 78 -10.02 19.90 9.47
N ASN A 79 -8.86 20.49 9.66
CA ASN A 79 -7.77 19.85 10.37
C ASN A 79 -7.84 20.27 11.84
N ILE A 80 -8.17 19.32 12.71
CA ILE A 80 -8.38 19.56 14.14
C ILE A 80 -7.08 19.93 14.85
N SER A 81 -5.93 19.48 14.36
CA SER A 81 -4.63 19.86 14.93
C SER A 81 -4.31 21.37 14.81
N GLN A 82 -5.01 22.06 13.91
CA GLN A 82 -4.87 23.52 13.74
C GLN A 82 -5.81 24.33 14.64
N PHE A 83 -6.75 23.67 15.32
CA PHE A 83 -7.69 24.35 16.20
C PHE A 83 -7.05 24.62 17.54
N SER A 84 -7.17 25.86 18.00
CA SER A 84 -6.64 26.34 19.28
C SER A 84 -7.71 26.35 20.38
N THR A 85 -8.98 26.50 20.01
CA THR A 85 -10.10 26.62 20.94
C THR A 85 -11.34 25.85 20.44
N PRO A 86 -12.21 25.42 21.35
CA PRO A 86 -13.49 24.80 20.99
C PRO A 86 -14.43 25.71 20.17
N LEU A 87 -14.22 27.02 20.19
CA LEU A 87 -15.02 27.99 19.43
C LEU A 87 -14.82 27.79 17.91
N GLU A 88 -13.62 27.39 17.49
CA GLU A 88 -13.35 27.10 16.08
C GLU A 88 -14.15 25.89 15.59
N LEU A 89 -14.31 24.88 16.44
CA LEU A 89 -15.16 23.73 16.15
C LEU A 89 -16.65 24.12 16.09
N GLN A 90 -17.10 25.02 16.98
CA GLN A 90 -18.47 25.58 16.91
C GLN A 90 -18.69 26.32 15.61
N THR A 91 -17.72 27.11 15.15
CA THR A 91 -17.76 27.80 13.85
C THR A 91 -17.87 26.80 12.69
N ALA A 92 -17.17 25.66 12.78
CA ALA A 92 -17.31 24.58 11.79
C ALA A 92 -18.72 24.00 11.78
N PHE A 93 -19.33 23.77 12.96
CA PHE A 93 -20.72 23.28 13.06
C PHE A 93 -21.73 24.27 12.52
N HIS A 94 -21.54 25.59 12.69
CA HIS A 94 -22.38 26.61 12.04
C HIS A 94 -22.38 26.48 10.52
N LYS A 95 -21.20 26.36 9.91
CA LYS A 95 -21.10 26.17 8.44
C LYS A 95 -21.77 24.89 7.97
N ILE A 96 -21.73 23.83 8.77
CA ILE A 96 -22.43 22.56 8.46
C ILE A 96 -23.94 22.79 8.46
N SER A 97 -24.45 23.47 9.50
CA SER A 97 -25.87 23.82 9.61
C SER A 97 -26.34 24.69 8.44
N ASP A 98 -25.57 25.71 8.04
CA ASP A 98 -25.88 26.59 6.92
C ASP A 98 -26.04 25.82 5.60
N LEU A 99 -25.17 24.83 5.34
CA LEU A 99 -25.29 23.97 4.17
C LEU A 99 -26.58 23.15 4.14
N ASN A 100 -27.03 22.68 5.30
CA ASN A 100 -28.31 21.99 5.39
C ASN A 100 -29.50 22.91 5.06
N LEU A 101 -29.45 24.20 5.44
CA LEU A 101 -30.50 25.15 5.13
C LEU A 101 -30.67 25.37 3.62
N ILE A 102 -29.61 25.21 2.84
CA ILE A 102 -29.66 25.30 1.38
C ILE A 102 -29.88 23.94 0.70
N GLY A 103 -30.23 22.89 1.47
CA GLY A 103 -30.59 21.58 0.96
C GLY A 103 -29.41 20.67 0.57
N LYS A 104 -28.17 21.01 0.96
CA LYS A 104 -27.00 20.15 0.74
C LYS A 104 -26.73 19.27 1.94
N ILE A 105 -26.11 18.11 1.71
CA ILE A 105 -25.64 17.21 2.78
C ILE A 105 -24.13 17.41 2.94
N PRO A 106 -23.65 18.03 4.03
CA PRO A 106 -22.22 18.19 4.25
C PRO A 106 -21.51 16.87 4.49
N LEU A 107 -20.47 16.59 3.71
CA LEU A 107 -19.48 15.56 3.98
C LEU A 107 -18.30 16.24 4.66
N VAL A 108 -18.22 16.09 5.96
CA VAL A 108 -17.28 16.83 6.81
C VAL A 108 -16.13 15.95 7.22
N VAL A 109 -14.93 16.25 6.75
CA VAL A 109 -13.70 15.56 7.15
C VAL A 109 -13.10 16.32 8.33
N PHE A 110 -13.01 15.65 9.48
CA PHE A 110 -12.27 16.08 10.66
C PHE A 110 -10.94 15.32 10.68
N ASP A 111 -9.92 15.93 10.06
CA ASP A 111 -8.59 15.36 9.96
C ASP A 111 -7.81 15.58 11.26
N GLU A 112 -7.00 14.58 11.65
CA GLU A 112 -6.25 14.58 12.90
C GLU A 112 -7.14 14.78 14.14
N PHE A 113 -8.35 14.19 14.14
CA PHE A 113 -9.34 14.34 15.22
C PHE A 113 -8.85 13.83 16.58
N ASP A 114 -7.87 12.93 16.56
CA ASP A 114 -7.23 12.29 17.70
C ASP A 114 -6.00 13.04 18.20
N THR A 115 -5.81 14.29 17.77
CA THR A 115 -4.71 15.16 18.19
C THR A 115 -4.85 15.59 19.67
N TYR A 116 -3.71 15.99 20.26
CA TYR A 116 -3.63 16.46 21.63
C TYR A 116 -4.38 17.79 21.82
N PHE A 117 -5.20 17.89 22.86
CA PHE A 117 -5.84 19.12 23.32
C PHE A 117 -6.25 18.97 24.77
N GLU A 118 -5.68 19.75 25.69
CA GLU A 118 -5.93 19.65 27.14
C GLU A 118 -5.78 18.20 27.69
N GLY A 119 -4.92 17.42 27.06
CA GLY A 119 -4.70 16.00 27.29
C GLY A 119 -4.82 15.17 26.00
N ASN A 120 -4.46 13.91 26.07
CA ASN A 120 -4.63 13.00 24.93
C ASN A 120 -6.12 12.88 24.54
N LEU A 121 -6.43 13.00 23.24
CA LEU A 121 -7.79 12.86 22.71
C LEU A 121 -8.82 13.87 23.27
N GLY A 122 -8.39 15.02 23.77
CA GLY A 122 -9.26 15.97 24.44
C GLY A 122 -10.38 16.57 23.58
N TRP A 123 -10.27 16.48 22.24
CA TRP A 123 -11.31 16.91 21.31
C TRP A 123 -12.54 15.99 21.28
N LEU A 124 -12.41 14.72 21.63
CA LEU A 124 -13.52 13.73 21.49
C LEU A 124 -14.80 14.16 22.21
N LYS A 125 -14.67 14.77 23.39
CA LYS A 125 -15.81 15.22 24.21
C LYS A 125 -16.72 16.22 23.48
N TYR A 126 -16.17 17.03 22.58
CA TYR A 126 -16.92 18.06 21.84
C TYR A 126 -17.73 17.51 20.66
N PHE A 127 -17.43 16.29 20.21
CA PHE A 127 -18.17 15.63 19.15
C PHE A 127 -19.37 14.80 19.66
N LEU A 128 -19.47 14.51 20.95
CA LEU A 128 -20.44 13.56 21.48
C LEU A 128 -21.89 13.99 21.27
N SER A 129 -22.24 15.24 21.60
CA SER A 129 -23.59 15.76 21.40
C SER A 129 -23.93 15.94 19.92
N PRO A 130 -23.01 16.48 19.07
CA PRO A 130 -23.18 16.47 17.62
C PRO A 130 -23.48 15.09 17.01
N MET A 131 -22.75 14.06 17.44
CA MET A 131 -22.93 12.70 16.90
C MET A 131 -24.19 12.01 17.40
N GLN A 132 -24.57 12.24 18.66
CA GLN A 132 -25.70 11.55 19.29
C GLN A 132 -27.03 12.25 19.08
N ASP A 133 -27.07 13.56 19.34
CA ASP A 133 -28.30 14.33 19.41
C ASP A 133 -28.48 15.21 18.16
N GLY A 134 -27.43 15.34 17.34
CA GLY A 134 -27.43 16.21 16.17
C GLY A 134 -27.49 17.70 16.51
N ILE A 135 -27.00 18.06 17.69
CA ILE A 135 -26.99 19.44 18.19
C ILE A 135 -25.60 19.82 18.68
N TYR A 136 -25.27 21.10 18.62
CA TYR A 136 -24.07 21.66 19.24
C TYR A 136 -24.45 22.88 20.08
N ARG A 137 -23.63 23.15 21.09
CA ARG A 137 -23.84 24.30 21.97
C ARG A 137 -23.23 25.54 21.31
N GLY A 138 -24.05 26.54 21.02
CA GLY A 138 -23.62 27.91 20.75
C GLY A 138 -23.29 28.68 22.03
N GLU A 139 -23.24 30.00 21.94
CA GLU A 139 -22.94 30.84 23.12
C GLU A 139 -23.99 30.71 24.21
N GLU A 140 -25.28 30.81 23.87
CA GLU A 140 -26.41 30.77 24.81
C GLU A 140 -27.38 29.63 24.60
N THR A 141 -27.43 29.06 23.39
CA THR A 141 -28.45 28.09 23.00
C THR A 141 -27.84 26.88 22.28
N PHE A 142 -28.66 25.82 22.17
CA PHE A 142 -28.33 24.66 21.34
C PHE A 142 -28.85 24.85 19.92
N HIS A 143 -28.04 24.53 18.94
CA HIS A 143 -28.37 24.62 17.51
C HIS A 143 -28.36 23.25 16.87
N PRO A 144 -29.32 22.94 15.98
CA PRO A 144 -29.31 21.69 15.23
C PRO A 144 -28.22 21.72 14.17
N ILE A 145 -27.54 20.59 13.99
CA ILE A 145 -26.55 20.40 12.91
C ILE A 145 -27.24 20.02 11.61
N GLY A 146 -28.30 19.21 11.72
CA GLY A 146 -28.99 18.65 10.57
C GLY A 146 -28.31 17.42 9.99
N LYS A 147 -28.69 17.06 8.77
CA LYS A 147 -28.21 15.86 8.08
C LYS A 147 -26.79 16.09 7.57
N ALA A 148 -25.81 15.36 8.07
CA ALA A 148 -24.41 15.47 7.69
C ALA A 148 -23.69 14.13 7.78
N ILE A 149 -22.58 13.96 7.06
CA ILE A 149 -21.70 12.80 7.16
C ILE A 149 -20.40 13.28 7.80
N PHE A 150 -20.12 12.80 9.01
CA PHE A 150 -18.89 13.08 9.73
C PHE A 150 -17.87 11.98 9.45
N VAL A 151 -16.71 12.38 8.98
CA VAL A 151 -15.58 11.51 8.65
C VAL A 151 -14.42 11.89 9.56
N PHE A 152 -14.15 11.06 10.55
CA PHE A 152 -13.05 11.24 11.51
C PHE A 152 -11.81 10.54 10.97
N VAL A 153 -10.79 11.29 10.62
CA VAL A 153 -9.53 10.76 10.07
C VAL A 153 -8.46 10.79 11.14
N GLY A 154 -8.00 9.60 11.55
CA GLY A 154 -6.96 9.46 12.57
C GLY A 154 -5.59 9.94 12.09
N GLY A 155 -4.89 10.69 12.93
CA GLY A 155 -3.52 11.18 12.71
C GLY A 155 -2.47 10.40 13.48
N THR A 156 -2.81 9.97 14.71
CA THR A 156 -1.90 9.33 15.65
C THR A 156 -1.94 7.80 15.60
N SER A 157 -3.10 7.21 15.29
CA SER A 157 -3.30 5.76 15.24
C SER A 157 -3.42 5.27 13.79
N SER A 158 -2.69 4.20 13.46
CA SER A 158 -2.70 3.60 12.12
C SER A 158 -3.84 2.60 11.89
N THR A 159 -4.46 2.09 12.96
CA THR A 159 -5.62 1.19 12.91
C THR A 159 -6.63 1.54 13.99
N PHE A 160 -7.88 1.10 13.79
CA PHE A 160 -8.93 1.22 14.80
C PHE A 160 -8.56 0.50 16.11
N SER A 161 -8.00 -0.71 16.02
CA SER A 161 -7.52 -1.47 17.18
C SER A 161 -6.42 -0.75 17.95
N GLU A 162 -5.53 -0.04 17.27
CA GLU A 162 -4.52 0.80 17.90
C GLU A 162 -5.16 2.01 18.59
N PHE A 163 -6.11 2.68 17.96
CA PHE A 163 -6.89 3.77 18.56
C PHE A 163 -7.62 3.33 19.82
N CYS A 164 -8.13 2.10 19.87
CA CYS A 164 -8.77 1.52 21.05
C CYS A 164 -7.80 0.94 22.08
N GLY A 165 -6.49 0.95 21.83
CA GLY A 165 -5.45 0.43 22.73
C GLY A 165 -5.35 -1.10 22.77
N GLU A 166 -5.94 -1.82 21.82
CA GLU A 166 -5.93 -3.29 21.77
C GLU A 166 -4.55 -3.88 21.51
N LYS A 167 -3.66 -3.11 20.87
CA LYS A 167 -2.29 -3.54 20.52
C LYS A 167 -1.25 -3.28 21.63
N ILE A 168 -1.66 -2.78 22.79
CA ILE A 168 -0.74 -2.52 23.90
C ILE A 168 -0.45 -3.82 24.65
N GLU A 169 0.77 -4.32 24.51
CA GLU A 169 1.19 -5.59 25.11
C GLU A 169 1.46 -5.53 26.62
N SER A 170 1.96 -4.37 27.11
CA SER A 170 2.25 -4.19 28.53
C SER A 170 1.00 -3.87 29.32
N GLU A 171 0.64 -4.71 30.30
CA GLU A 171 -0.55 -4.50 31.15
C GLU A 171 -0.53 -3.15 31.89
N ASP A 172 0.61 -2.69 32.38
CA ASP A 172 0.73 -1.40 33.05
C ASP A 172 0.42 -0.25 32.10
N LYS A 173 0.99 -0.28 30.88
CA LYS A 173 0.72 0.74 29.85
C LYS A 173 -0.72 0.68 29.38
N LYS A 174 -1.28 -0.51 29.24
CA LYS A 174 -2.68 -0.73 28.87
C LYS A 174 -3.62 -0.14 29.90
N GLN A 175 -3.34 -0.36 31.20
CA GLN A 175 -4.18 0.21 32.27
C GLN A 175 -4.12 1.75 32.27
N ILE A 176 -2.96 2.34 32.07
CA ILE A 176 -2.80 3.80 31.95
C ILE A 176 -3.60 4.31 30.77
N PHE A 177 -3.43 3.70 29.59
CA PHE A 177 -4.16 4.06 28.37
C PHE A 177 -5.68 3.96 28.56
N VAL A 178 -6.19 2.86 29.13
CA VAL A 178 -7.62 2.66 29.37
C VAL A 178 -8.20 3.75 30.29
N ASN A 179 -7.45 4.15 31.30
CA ASN A 179 -7.89 5.22 32.21
C ASN A 179 -7.93 6.57 31.49
N GLU A 180 -6.91 6.92 30.71
CA GLU A 180 -6.88 8.14 29.90
C GLU A 180 -7.97 8.13 28.83
N PHE A 181 -8.13 7.02 28.12
CA PHE A 181 -9.15 6.87 27.08
C PHE A 181 -10.56 7.03 27.62
N LYS A 182 -10.85 6.46 28.80
CA LYS A 182 -12.13 6.67 29.50
C LYS A 182 -12.30 8.11 29.97
N ALA A 183 -11.28 8.71 30.56
CA ALA A 183 -11.32 10.11 31.02
C ALA A 183 -11.66 11.09 29.89
N ASN A 184 -11.14 10.82 28.69
CA ASN A 184 -11.38 11.63 27.49
C ASN A 184 -12.58 11.17 26.65
N LYS A 185 -13.45 10.34 27.23
CA LYS A 185 -14.69 9.88 26.57
C LYS A 185 -14.48 9.03 25.30
N GLY A 186 -13.34 8.37 25.18
CA GLY A 186 -13.05 7.48 24.05
C GLY A 186 -14.11 6.39 23.82
N PRO A 187 -14.50 5.59 24.83
CA PRO A 187 -15.54 4.59 24.67
C PRO A 187 -16.90 5.18 24.25
N ASP A 188 -17.25 6.36 24.78
CA ASP A 188 -18.47 7.08 24.39
C ASP A 188 -18.42 7.52 22.92
N PHE A 189 -17.26 7.99 22.45
CA PHE A 189 -17.06 8.36 21.06
C PHE A 189 -17.15 7.13 20.13
N VAL A 190 -16.43 6.05 20.46
CA VAL A 190 -16.46 4.79 19.69
C VAL A 190 -17.88 4.24 19.55
N SER A 191 -18.68 4.27 20.61
CA SER A 191 -20.05 3.77 20.58
C SER A 191 -20.97 4.51 19.61
N ARG A 192 -20.60 5.72 19.19
CA ARG A 192 -21.35 6.57 18.26
C ARG A 192 -20.90 6.45 16.81
N LEU A 193 -19.77 5.80 16.57
CA LEU A 193 -19.33 5.46 15.21
C LEU A 193 -20.28 4.39 14.63
N ARG A 194 -20.64 4.55 13.38
CA ARG A 194 -21.44 3.59 12.61
C ARG A 194 -20.61 2.65 11.75
N GLY A 195 -19.36 3.00 11.54
CA GLY A 195 -18.41 2.19 10.83
C GLY A 195 -17.01 2.78 10.86
N TYR A 196 -16.04 1.98 10.48
CA TYR A 196 -14.67 2.44 10.30
C TYR A 196 -14.01 1.74 9.11
N ILE A 197 -12.93 2.34 8.60
CA ILE A 197 -12.07 1.77 7.58
C ILE A 197 -10.62 1.88 8.06
N ASN A 198 -9.87 0.78 7.96
CA ASN A 198 -8.42 0.80 8.04
C ASN A 198 -7.85 0.82 6.61
N ILE A 199 -7.12 1.86 6.26
CA ILE A 199 -6.48 2.01 4.95
C ILE A 199 -5.08 1.43 5.00
N LEU A 200 -4.82 0.47 4.13
CA LEU A 200 -3.51 -0.09 3.93
C LEU A 200 -2.68 0.81 3.00
N GLY A 201 -1.51 1.21 3.49
CA GLY A 201 -0.57 1.97 2.68
C GLY A 201 0.18 1.10 1.66
N PRO A 202 1.11 1.70 0.89
CA PRO A 202 1.96 0.97 -0.05
C PRO A 202 3.03 0.10 0.64
N ASN A 203 3.28 0.26 1.93
CA ASN A 203 4.19 -0.61 2.66
C ASN A 203 3.50 -1.93 3.05
N GLN A 204 4.31 -2.97 3.21
CA GLN A 204 3.84 -4.24 3.76
C GLN A 204 3.38 -4.03 5.20
N SER A 205 2.17 -4.49 5.54
CA SER A 205 1.60 -4.33 6.88
C SER A 205 2.12 -5.39 7.87
N ASP A 206 2.30 -6.61 7.39
CA ASP A 206 2.83 -7.77 8.12
C ASP A 206 3.32 -8.83 7.13
N ASP A 207 3.89 -9.92 7.63
CA ASP A 207 4.48 -10.99 6.80
C ASP A 207 3.46 -11.72 5.92
N ASN A 208 2.17 -11.67 6.26
CA ASN A 208 1.09 -12.27 5.47
C ASN A 208 0.57 -11.35 4.36
N ASP A 209 0.96 -10.08 4.37
CA ASP A 209 0.55 -9.11 3.36
C ASP A 209 1.32 -9.31 2.05
N GLN A 210 0.77 -10.11 1.16
CA GLN A 210 1.33 -10.39 -0.16
C GLN A 210 0.86 -9.40 -1.24
N LEU A 211 -0.10 -8.52 -0.93
CA LEU A 211 -0.70 -7.62 -1.91
C LEU A 211 -0.05 -6.23 -1.96
N PHE A 212 0.91 -5.94 -1.08
CA PHE A 212 1.54 -4.61 -1.01
C PHE A 212 2.19 -4.17 -2.33
N MET A 213 2.82 -5.07 -3.08
CA MET A 213 3.39 -4.75 -4.40
C MET A 213 2.31 -4.34 -5.41
N ILE A 214 1.13 -4.97 -5.34
CA ILE A 214 0.01 -4.64 -6.22
C ILE A 214 -0.58 -3.28 -5.81
N ARG A 215 -0.71 -3.01 -4.51
CA ARG A 215 -1.12 -1.68 -4.02
C ARG A 215 -0.17 -0.59 -4.50
N ARG A 216 1.16 -0.84 -4.49
CA ARG A 216 2.17 0.08 -5.05
C ARG A 216 2.00 0.29 -6.54
N ALA A 217 1.83 -0.78 -7.30
CA ALA A 217 1.61 -0.69 -8.74
C ALA A 217 0.37 0.15 -9.07
N MET A 218 -0.72 -0.04 -8.31
CA MET A 218 -1.94 0.74 -8.48
C MET A 218 -1.77 2.21 -8.09
N LEU A 219 -1.05 2.48 -6.99
CA LEU A 219 -0.70 3.84 -6.57
C LEU A 219 0.13 4.54 -7.64
N MET A 220 1.21 3.90 -8.11
CA MET A 220 2.06 4.44 -9.18
C MET A 220 1.25 4.70 -10.44
N ARG A 221 0.41 3.75 -10.84
CA ARG A 221 -0.47 3.91 -12.00
C ARG A 221 -1.41 5.11 -11.85
N SER A 222 -2.03 5.28 -10.69
CA SER A 222 -2.92 6.41 -10.42
C SER A 222 -2.18 7.74 -10.46
N LEU A 223 -0.98 7.80 -9.89
CA LEU A 223 -0.14 9.01 -9.91
C LEU A 223 0.29 9.37 -11.34
N ILE A 224 0.67 8.39 -12.16
CA ILE A 224 1.04 8.61 -13.56
C ILE A 224 -0.18 9.10 -14.35
N GLU A 225 -1.35 8.48 -14.19
CA GLU A 225 -2.59 8.92 -14.86
C GLU A 225 -2.95 10.38 -14.53
N GLN A 226 -2.69 10.81 -13.31
CA GLN A 226 -3.02 12.17 -12.85
C GLN A 226 -1.97 13.21 -13.21
N LYS A 227 -0.68 12.91 -13.03
CA LYS A 227 0.42 13.89 -13.14
C LYS A 227 1.20 13.81 -14.45
N LEU A 228 1.30 12.62 -15.03
CA LEU A 228 2.19 12.32 -16.15
C LEU A 228 1.48 11.47 -17.23
N PRO A 229 0.29 11.89 -17.70
CA PRO A 229 -0.51 11.08 -18.64
C PRO A 229 0.25 10.78 -19.95
N HIS A 230 1.24 11.58 -20.33
CA HIS A 230 2.09 11.38 -21.51
C HIS A 230 3.03 10.17 -21.39
N LEU A 231 3.24 9.62 -20.20
CA LEU A 231 3.96 8.36 -19.99
C LEU A 231 3.08 7.12 -20.24
N ILE A 232 1.83 7.30 -20.63
CA ILE A 232 0.92 6.20 -20.94
C ILE A 232 0.78 6.14 -22.47
N ASP A 233 1.12 4.99 -23.03
CA ASP A 233 1.03 4.77 -24.48
C ASP A 233 -0.42 4.54 -24.97
N GLU A 234 -0.58 4.39 -26.30
CA GLU A 234 -1.87 4.15 -26.95
C GLU A 234 -2.53 2.81 -26.51
N LYS A 235 -1.75 1.86 -26.04
CA LYS A 235 -2.23 0.58 -25.50
C LYS A 235 -2.67 0.69 -24.05
N GLY A 236 -2.45 1.86 -23.44
CA GLY A 236 -2.73 2.10 -22.03
C GLY A 236 -1.63 1.56 -21.10
N GLU A 237 -0.41 1.31 -21.58
CA GLU A 237 0.71 0.83 -20.77
C GLU A 237 1.58 2.00 -20.30
N ALA A 238 1.97 1.98 -19.02
CA ALA A 238 2.87 2.98 -18.47
C ALA A 238 4.31 2.71 -18.93
N GLN A 239 4.94 3.70 -19.53
CA GLN A 239 6.29 3.60 -20.05
C GLN A 239 7.30 3.83 -18.92
N ILE A 240 7.71 2.74 -18.28
CA ILE A 240 8.68 2.71 -17.17
C ILE A 240 9.77 1.70 -17.52
N ASP A 241 11.01 2.01 -17.18
CA ASP A 241 12.12 1.06 -17.26
C ASP A 241 11.91 -0.09 -16.26
N ASP A 242 12.19 -1.33 -16.67
CA ASP A 242 11.94 -2.52 -15.86
C ASP A 242 12.72 -2.52 -14.54
N GLY A 243 13.95 -2.01 -14.55
CA GLY A 243 14.76 -1.86 -13.34
C GLY A 243 14.17 -0.84 -12.37
N VAL A 244 13.71 0.32 -12.89
CA VAL A 244 13.03 1.35 -12.10
C VAL A 244 11.73 0.79 -11.53
N LEU A 245 10.92 0.12 -12.35
CA LEU A 245 9.66 -0.48 -11.91
C LEU A 245 9.90 -1.54 -10.82
N ARG A 246 10.88 -2.42 -11.04
CA ARG A 246 11.27 -3.43 -10.04
C ARG A 246 11.67 -2.78 -8.72
N ALA A 247 12.56 -1.79 -8.76
CA ALA A 247 13.01 -1.09 -7.56
C ALA A 247 11.83 -0.43 -6.84
N MET A 248 10.96 0.29 -7.56
CA MET A 248 9.79 0.93 -6.97
C MET A 248 8.80 -0.07 -6.34
N LEU A 249 8.62 -1.24 -6.92
CA LEU A 249 7.68 -2.24 -6.40
C LEU A 249 8.27 -3.08 -5.26
N LYS A 250 9.55 -3.46 -5.33
CA LYS A 250 10.18 -4.41 -4.41
C LYS A 250 10.85 -3.79 -3.18
N MET A 251 10.96 -2.46 -3.08
CA MET A 251 11.48 -1.84 -1.86
C MET A 251 10.75 -2.37 -0.63
N PRO A 252 11.43 -2.80 0.43
CA PRO A 252 10.75 -3.29 1.64
C PRO A 252 9.87 -2.21 2.25
N ARG A 253 10.37 -0.97 2.32
CA ARG A 253 9.66 0.12 2.99
C ARG A 253 9.94 1.49 2.38
N TYR A 254 8.89 2.28 2.25
CA TYR A 254 8.92 3.72 2.01
C TYR A 254 8.77 4.46 3.35
N LYS A 255 9.64 5.43 3.63
CA LYS A 255 9.66 6.12 4.95
C LYS A 255 8.38 6.90 5.25
N HIS A 256 7.75 7.44 4.22
CA HIS A 256 6.54 8.27 4.32
C HIS A 256 5.40 7.74 3.45
N GLU A 257 5.29 6.43 3.33
CA GLU A 257 4.22 5.74 2.61
C GLU A 257 4.03 6.27 1.16
N SER A 258 2.79 6.56 0.76
CA SER A 258 2.50 7.07 -0.59
C SER A 258 3.15 8.42 -0.89
N ARG A 259 3.36 9.25 0.14
CA ARG A 259 4.06 10.54 -0.02
C ARG A 259 5.51 10.36 -0.49
N SER A 260 6.18 9.27 -0.07
CA SER A 260 7.51 8.94 -0.58
C SER A 260 7.48 8.54 -2.05
N VAL A 261 6.52 7.72 -2.46
CA VAL A 261 6.36 7.31 -3.86
C VAL A 261 6.08 8.52 -4.75
N GLU A 262 5.16 9.37 -4.31
CA GLU A 262 4.80 10.60 -5.00
C GLU A 262 5.98 11.58 -5.11
N ALA A 263 6.71 11.81 -4.01
CA ALA A 263 7.86 12.71 -3.99
C ALA A 263 9.00 12.22 -4.89
N ILE A 264 9.28 10.91 -4.94
CA ILE A 264 10.27 10.36 -5.87
C ILE A 264 9.86 10.63 -7.32
N MET A 265 8.57 10.48 -7.65
CA MET A 265 8.06 10.79 -8.98
C MET A 265 8.18 12.29 -9.29
N ASP A 266 7.78 13.16 -8.36
CA ASP A 266 7.81 14.61 -8.54
C ASP A 266 9.25 15.17 -8.67
N MET A 267 10.22 14.56 -7.99
CA MET A 267 11.64 14.92 -8.10
C MET A 267 12.32 14.34 -9.34
N SER A 268 11.70 13.36 -10.00
CA SER A 268 12.22 12.78 -11.23
C SER A 268 12.03 13.72 -12.42
N THR A 269 12.97 13.73 -13.36
CA THR A 269 12.92 14.60 -14.55
C THR A 269 12.01 14.00 -15.63
N LEU A 270 10.68 14.08 -15.41
CA LEU A 270 9.68 13.37 -16.22
C LEU A 270 8.82 14.27 -17.13
N ALA A 271 8.89 15.59 -17.02
CA ALA A 271 7.98 16.50 -17.71
C ALA A 271 7.94 16.34 -19.25
N GLN A 272 9.07 15.95 -19.85
CA GLN A 272 9.17 15.73 -21.32
C GLN A 272 9.72 14.32 -21.64
N ALA A 273 9.79 13.44 -20.65
CA ALA A 273 10.29 12.09 -20.85
C ALA A 273 9.26 11.24 -21.61
N LYS A 274 9.73 10.40 -22.52
CA LYS A 274 8.90 9.38 -23.17
C LYS A 274 8.76 8.11 -22.35
N LYS A 275 9.70 7.91 -21.42
CA LYS A 275 9.78 6.75 -20.55
C LYS A 275 10.42 7.17 -19.23
N TRP A 276 9.96 6.62 -18.11
CA TRP A 276 10.61 6.82 -16.82
C TRP A 276 11.84 5.91 -16.72
N GLU A 277 12.99 6.47 -16.99
CA GLU A 277 14.26 5.76 -17.04
C GLU A 277 15.10 6.04 -15.77
N GLN A 278 16.13 5.25 -15.59
CA GLN A 278 17.10 5.41 -14.50
C GLN A 278 17.73 6.81 -14.48
N SER A 279 18.04 7.37 -15.65
CA SER A 279 18.60 8.72 -15.83
C SER A 279 17.67 9.84 -15.36
N SER A 280 16.37 9.57 -15.26
CA SER A 280 15.36 10.53 -14.81
C SER A 280 15.19 10.55 -13.31
N LEU A 281 15.76 9.58 -12.58
CA LEU A 281 15.61 9.50 -11.12
C LEU A 281 16.32 10.64 -10.39
N PRO A 282 15.84 11.03 -9.20
CA PRO A 282 16.52 12.03 -8.38
C PRO A 282 17.87 11.51 -7.86
N PRO A 283 18.80 12.41 -7.49
CA PRO A 283 20.08 12.04 -6.90
C PRO A 283 19.92 11.16 -5.65
N LYS A 284 20.94 10.34 -5.36
CA LYS A 284 20.94 9.40 -4.21
C LYS A 284 20.63 10.08 -2.89
N GLU A 285 21.15 11.28 -2.67
CA GLU A 285 20.95 12.06 -1.45
C GLU A 285 19.47 12.42 -1.25
N GLN A 286 18.72 12.67 -2.31
CA GLN A 286 17.29 12.95 -2.25
C GLN A 286 16.49 11.67 -2.03
N LEU A 287 16.88 10.56 -2.65
CA LEU A 287 16.24 9.26 -2.42
C LEU A 287 16.31 8.82 -0.95
N LYS A 288 17.41 9.14 -0.24
CA LYS A 288 17.56 8.85 1.21
C LYS A 288 16.45 9.41 2.09
N LEU A 289 15.79 10.49 1.69
CA LEU A 289 14.66 11.04 2.42
C LEU A 289 13.47 10.09 2.42
N HIS A 290 13.35 9.23 1.41
CA HIS A 290 12.14 8.46 1.13
C HIS A 290 12.31 6.95 1.28
N LEU A 291 13.54 6.43 1.11
CA LEU A 291 13.82 5.00 1.11
C LEU A 291 15.30 4.71 1.44
N ASP A 292 15.68 3.42 1.44
CA ASP A 292 17.08 2.98 1.43
C ASP A 292 17.62 3.04 0.00
N GLU A 293 18.44 4.03 -0.30
CA GLU A 293 18.96 4.29 -1.65
C GLU A 293 19.89 3.20 -2.16
N LYS A 294 20.62 2.53 -1.26
CA LYS A 294 21.55 1.45 -1.66
C LYS A 294 20.76 0.24 -2.12
N LEU A 295 19.74 -0.13 -1.34
CA LEU A 295 18.86 -1.24 -1.66
C LEU A 295 18.04 -0.96 -2.92
N PHE A 296 17.55 0.27 -3.10
CA PHE A 296 16.85 0.71 -4.30
C PHE A 296 17.71 0.53 -5.57
N LEU A 297 18.96 0.98 -5.52
CA LEU A 297 19.90 0.82 -6.64
C LEU A 297 20.18 -0.66 -6.92
N ARG A 298 20.30 -1.50 -5.90
CA ARG A 298 20.48 -2.95 -6.09
C ARG A 298 19.30 -3.57 -6.82
N TYR A 299 18.07 -3.26 -6.43
CA TYR A 299 16.88 -3.75 -7.15
C TYR A 299 16.81 -3.24 -8.57
N MET A 300 17.18 -1.98 -8.80
CA MET A 300 17.15 -1.37 -10.12
C MET A 300 18.19 -2.01 -11.07
N MET A 301 19.39 -2.30 -10.58
CA MET A 301 20.49 -2.88 -11.36
C MET A 301 20.47 -4.42 -11.39
N HIS A 302 19.49 -5.05 -10.77
CA HIS A 302 19.43 -6.50 -10.60
C HIS A 302 19.66 -7.27 -11.90
N ASP A 303 18.94 -6.94 -12.97
CA ASP A 303 19.03 -7.68 -14.24
C ASP A 303 20.39 -7.49 -14.92
N ALA A 304 20.96 -6.29 -14.85
CA ALA A 304 22.28 -6.02 -15.39
C ALA A 304 23.34 -6.83 -14.62
N ILE A 305 23.37 -6.72 -13.29
CA ILE A 305 24.31 -7.45 -12.44
C ILE A 305 24.15 -8.95 -12.59
N PHE A 306 22.90 -9.45 -12.57
CA PHE A 306 22.62 -10.87 -12.68
C PHE A 306 23.06 -11.40 -14.06
N SER A 307 22.76 -10.66 -15.14
CA SER A 307 23.15 -11.05 -16.50
C SER A 307 24.68 -11.12 -16.68
N GLU A 308 25.44 -10.18 -16.09
CA GLU A 308 26.89 -10.22 -16.07
C GLU A 308 27.46 -11.44 -15.31
N LYS A 309 26.73 -11.94 -14.30
CA LYS A 309 27.17 -13.05 -13.45
C LYS A 309 26.71 -14.43 -13.94
N VAL A 310 25.80 -14.49 -14.91
CA VAL A 310 25.23 -15.78 -15.39
C VAL A 310 26.31 -16.77 -15.80
N GLU A 311 27.32 -16.31 -16.54
CA GLU A 311 28.42 -17.16 -17.00
C GLU A 311 29.25 -17.71 -15.84
N ALA A 312 29.64 -16.86 -14.89
CA ALA A 312 30.40 -17.26 -13.73
C ALA A 312 29.63 -18.22 -12.82
N ILE A 313 28.34 -17.96 -12.62
CA ILE A 313 27.46 -18.83 -11.81
C ILE A 313 27.25 -20.17 -12.53
N ALA A 314 27.07 -20.18 -13.86
CA ALA A 314 26.91 -21.40 -14.64
C ALA A 314 28.14 -22.30 -14.56
N LYS A 315 29.34 -21.72 -14.61
CA LYS A 315 30.60 -22.42 -14.41
C LYS A 315 30.70 -23.05 -13.01
N LEU A 316 30.42 -22.27 -11.97
CA LEU A 316 30.41 -22.75 -10.58
C LEU A 316 29.36 -23.86 -10.36
N LEU A 317 28.19 -23.71 -10.96
CA LEU A 317 27.12 -24.72 -10.88
C LEU A 317 27.59 -26.04 -11.50
N ARG A 318 28.20 -26.01 -12.70
CA ARG A 318 28.78 -27.18 -13.34
C ARG A 318 29.84 -27.84 -12.45
N ASP A 319 30.80 -27.06 -11.94
CA ASP A 319 31.89 -27.60 -11.12
C ASP A 319 31.36 -28.30 -9.88
N LYS A 320 30.30 -27.78 -9.27
CA LYS A 320 29.64 -28.41 -8.13
C LYS A 320 28.92 -29.71 -8.50
N PHE A 321 28.25 -29.78 -9.66
CA PHE A 321 27.52 -30.95 -10.09
C PHE A 321 28.42 -32.06 -10.66
N ASN A 322 29.56 -31.71 -11.27
CA ASN A 322 30.55 -32.70 -11.71
C ASN A 322 31.17 -33.51 -10.54
N GLY A 323 31.12 -32.99 -9.32
CA GLY A 323 31.52 -33.71 -8.10
C GLY A 323 30.41 -34.55 -7.44
N SER A 324 29.19 -34.56 -8.01
CA SER A 324 28.04 -35.28 -7.43
C SER A 324 27.83 -36.64 -8.10
N GLU A 325 27.22 -37.59 -7.36
CA GLU A 325 26.88 -38.96 -7.87
C GLU A 325 25.83 -38.95 -9.00
N ASN A 326 25.14 -37.80 -9.18
CA ASN A 326 24.13 -37.63 -10.22
C ASN A 326 24.37 -36.33 -11.01
N PRO A 327 25.18 -36.35 -12.08
CA PRO A 327 25.38 -35.19 -12.92
C PRO A 327 24.08 -34.77 -13.61
N ILE A 328 23.90 -33.46 -13.76
CA ILE A 328 22.67 -32.87 -14.33
C ILE A 328 22.53 -33.23 -15.82
N ILE A 329 23.64 -33.41 -16.52
CA ILE A 329 23.72 -33.81 -17.92
C ILE A 329 24.80 -34.85 -18.05
N ASP A 330 24.68 -35.73 -19.08
CA ASP A 330 25.75 -36.62 -19.54
C ASP A 330 26.82 -35.73 -20.22
N ASP A 331 27.69 -35.16 -19.42
CA ASP A 331 28.72 -34.21 -19.83
C ASP A 331 30.10 -34.88 -19.61
N ASP A 332 31.04 -34.62 -20.52
CA ASP A 332 32.42 -35.02 -20.31
C ASP A 332 33.06 -34.19 -19.20
N THR A 333 33.06 -34.77 -18.00
CA THR A 333 33.54 -34.13 -16.76
C THR A 333 35.03 -33.83 -16.82
N SER A 334 35.78 -34.38 -17.77
CA SER A 334 37.21 -34.12 -17.98
C SER A 334 37.51 -32.80 -18.70
N LEU A 335 36.52 -32.23 -19.37
CA LEU A 335 36.70 -31.00 -20.15
C LEU A 335 36.61 -29.76 -19.28
N GLU A 336 37.49 -28.79 -19.54
CA GLU A 336 37.41 -27.44 -19.00
C GLU A 336 36.20 -26.70 -19.58
N TRP A 337 35.58 -25.76 -18.82
CA TRP A 337 34.43 -24.97 -19.23
C TRP A 337 34.53 -24.43 -20.65
N ASP A 338 35.69 -23.83 -20.99
CA ASP A 338 35.85 -23.18 -22.25
C ASP A 338 35.86 -24.14 -23.45
N SER A 339 36.19 -25.41 -23.22
CA SER A 339 36.20 -26.50 -24.20
C SER A 339 34.85 -27.19 -24.39
N LEU A 340 33.84 -26.88 -23.57
CA LEU A 340 32.51 -27.46 -23.68
C LEU A 340 31.76 -26.99 -24.93
N ARG A 341 30.88 -27.83 -25.41
CA ARG A 341 29.95 -27.50 -26.51
C ARG A 341 29.02 -26.36 -26.07
N GLU A 342 28.68 -25.45 -27.00
CA GLU A 342 27.76 -24.33 -26.69
C GLU A 342 26.37 -24.80 -26.20
N ALA A 343 25.88 -25.95 -26.66
CA ALA A 343 24.64 -26.54 -26.16
C ALA A 343 24.71 -26.88 -24.66
N THR A 344 25.83 -27.44 -24.20
CA THR A 344 26.08 -27.76 -22.79
C THR A 344 26.20 -26.50 -21.95
N LYS A 345 26.97 -25.50 -22.40
CA LYS A 345 27.06 -24.18 -21.74
C LYS A 345 25.69 -23.51 -21.69
N GLY A 346 24.93 -23.59 -22.79
CA GLY A 346 23.58 -23.04 -22.90
C GLY A 346 22.61 -23.63 -21.89
N PHE A 347 22.72 -24.94 -21.61
CA PHE A 347 21.91 -25.59 -20.57
C PHE A 347 22.19 -25.02 -19.18
N TYR A 348 23.47 -24.90 -18.78
CA TYR A 348 23.83 -24.37 -17.47
C TYR A 348 23.45 -22.89 -17.35
N ARG A 349 23.67 -22.07 -18.40
CA ARG A 349 23.23 -20.67 -18.44
C ARG A 349 21.71 -20.54 -18.29
N ASN A 350 20.96 -21.39 -18.97
CA ASN A 350 19.50 -21.39 -18.87
C ASN A 350 19.03 -21.81 -17.47
N HIS A 351 19.70 -22.79 -16.86
CA HIS A 351 19.41 -23.17 -15.49
C HIS A 351 19.59 -21.98 -14.54
N VAL A 352 20.72 -21.27 -14.62
CA VAL A 352 21.00 -20.09 -13.82
C VAL A 352 19.98 -18.98 -14.04
N LYS A 353 19.62 -18.70 -15.29
CA LYS A 353 18.60 -17.68 -15.63
C LYS A 353 17.22 -17.94 -15.03
N ASN A 354 16.88 -19.19 -14.74
CA ASN A 354 15.61 -19.57 -14.12
C ASN A 354 15.66 -19.61 -12.57
N ILE A 355 16.83 -19.44 -11.95
CA ILE A 355 16.94 -19.40 -10.48
C ILE A 355 16.05 -18.33 -9.85
N PRO A 356 16.00 -17.08 -10.35
CA PRO A 356 15.12 -16.07 -9.77
C PRO A 356 13.64 -16.49 -9.81
N ASP A 357 13.18 -17.05 -10.92
CA ASP A 357 11.80 -17.49 -11.07
C ASP A 357 11.47 -18.68 -10.15
N ALA A 358 12.42 -19.60 -9.97
CA ALA A 358 12.28 -20.71 -9.03
C ALA A 358 12.16 -20.21 -7.59
N LEU A 359 13.03 -19.31 -7.17
CA LEU A 359 13.04 -18.74 -5.82
C LEU A 359 11.78 -17.90 -5.55
N LEU A 360 11.26 -17.22 -6.56
CA LEU A 360 10.03 -16.44 -6.44
C LEU A 360 8.80 -17.33 -6.08
N LEU A 361 8.79 -18.59 -6.50
CA LEU A 361 7.70 -19.53 -6.14
C LEU A 361 7.64 -19.82 -4.64
N ILE A 362 8.78 -19.77 -3.98
CA ILE A 362 8.92 -19.97 -2.53
C ILE A 362 9.09 -18.64 -1.80
N GLN A 363 8.72 -17.52 -2.44
CA GLN A 363 8.75 -16.16 -1.91
C GLN A 363 10.15 -15.61 -1.56
N TYR A 364 11.20 -16.17 -2.16
CA TYR A 364 12.56 -15.64 -2.05
C TYR A 364 12.88 -14.76 -3.26
N ASP A 365 13.83 -13.85 -3.07
CA ASP A 365 14.36 -13.01 -4.13
C ASP A 365 15.89 -13.12 -4.19
N VAL A 366 16.46 -12.88 -5.37
CA VAL A 366 17.91 -12.84 -5.57
C VAL A 366 18.37 -11.40 -5.51
N LEU A 367 19.24 -11.08 -4.57
CA LEU A 367 19.81 -9.76 -4.45
C LEU A 367 21.33 -9.83 -4.40
N TYR A 368 22.00 -8.99 -5.19
CA TYR A 368 23.45 -8.86 -5.10
C TYR A 368 23.87 -8.17 -3.80
N VAL A 369 24.78 -8.79 -3.06
CA VAL A 369 25.41 -8.24 -1.86
C VAL A 369 26.93 -8.25 -2.01
N ASP A 370 27.60 -7.21 -1.51
CA ASP A 370 29.06 -7.10 -1.57
C ASP A 370 29.74 -7.92 -0.47
N ASP A 371 29.02 -8.21 0.62
CA ASP A 371 29.51 -9.01 1.75
C ASP A 371 29.28 -10.51 1.54
N LYS A 372 29.98 -11.33 2.32
CA LYS A 372 29.73 -12.79 2.33
C LYS A 372 28.29 -13.05 2.72
N ALA A 373 27.50 -13.55 1.76
CA ALA A 373 26.14 -14.00 2.04
C ALA A 373 26.18 -15.28 2.90
N GLU A 374 25.26 -15.38 3.85
CA GLU A 374 25.01 -16.62 4.57
C GLU A 374 24.31 -17.62 3.62
N ASN A 375 24.56 -18.92 3.86
CA ASN A 375 23.87 -19.96 3.10
C ASN A 375 22.37 -19.92 3.44
N ALA A 376 21.53 -19.80 2.43
CA ALA A 376 20.10 -19.92 2.59
C ALA A 376 19.74 -21.38 2.94
N ALA A 377 18.95 -21.57 4.00
CA ALA A 377 18.38 -22.86 4.36
C ALA A 377 16.91 -22.87 3.95
N PHE A 378 16.50 -23.89 3.19
CA PHE A 378 15.12 -24.07 2.75
C PHE A 378 14.46 -25.19 3.55
N SER A 379 13.19 -25.04 3.85
CA SER A 379 12.36 -26.10 4.45
C SER A 379 12.08 -27.23 3.45
N GLU A 380 11.62 -28.38 3.94
CA GLU A 380 11.28 -29.52 3.08
C GLU A 380 10.17 -29.19 2.07
N ASP A 381 9.18 -28.38 2.47
CA ASP A 381 8.09 -27.93 1.58
C ASP A 381 8.61 -27.03 0.46
N GLU A 382 9.48 -26.06 0.79
CA GLU A 382 10.12 -25.16 -0.19
C GLU A 382 10.99 -25.95 -1.17
N LEU A 383 11.79 -26.90 -0.67
CA LEU A 383 12.56 -27.80 -1.54
C LEU A 383 11.66 -28.62 -2.46
N GLY A 384 10.51 -29.09 -1.96
CA GLY A 384 9.51 -29.81 -2.76
C GLY A 384 8.95 -28.96 -3.91
N GLU A 385 8.70 -27.67 -3.68
CA GLU A 385 8.25 -26.74 -4.73
C GLU A 385 9.36 -26.48 -5.77
N LEU A 386 10.60 -26.26 -5.32
CA LEU A 386 11.74 -26.05 -6.22
C LEU A 386 12.00 -27.28 -7.11
N VAL A 387 11.90 -28.49 -6.56
CA VAL A 387 12.03 -29.76 -7.31
C VAL A 387 10.92 -29.88 -8.36
N ARG A 388 9.68 -29.58 -8.00
CA ARG A 388 8.53 -29.59 -8.95
C ARG A 388 8.71 -28.59 -10.09
N PHE A 389 9.22 -27.40 -9.79
CA PHE A 389 9.53 -26.40 -10.80
C PHE A 389 10.60 -26.88 -11.77
N GLU A 390 11.73 -27.40 -11.23
CA GLU A 390 12.84 -27.88 -12.05
C GLU A 390 12.44 -29.06 -12.92
N TYR A 391 11.63 -30.00 -12.41
CA TYR A 391 11.10 -31.10 -13.18
C TYR A 391 10.23 -30.63 -14.37
N LYS A 392 9.35 -29.66 -14.15
CA LYS A 392 8.53 -29.08 -15.22
C LYS A 392 9.38 -28.37 -16.26
N ARG A 393 10.38 -27.60 -15.81
CA ARG A 393 11.30 -26.88 -16.66
C ARG A 393 12.09 -27.82 -17.58
N ARG A 394 12.66 -28.89 -17.02
CA ARG A 394 13.38 -29.93 -17.80
C ARG A 394 12.52 -30.55 -18.88
N ARG A 395 11.33 -30.99 -18.56
CA ARG A 395 10.40 -31.55 -19.55
C ARG A 395 10.05 -30.59 -20.69
N THR A 396 10.02 -29.29 -20.41
CA THR A 396 9.78 -28.29 -21.46
C THR A 396 11.02 -28.07 -22.31
N TYR A 397 12.18 -28.05 -21.71
CA TYR A 397 13.47 -27.91 -22.42
C TYR A 397 13.73 -29.09 -23.36
N ASP A 398 13.49 -30.32 -22.91
CA ASP A 398 13.65 -31.53 -23.71
C ASP A 398 12.72 -31.53 -24.92
N LYS A 399 11.46 -31.14 -24.73
CA LYS A 399 10.49 -31.05 -25.85
C LYS A 399 10.86 -30.00 -26.89
N ILE A 400 11.47 -28.89 -26.51
CA ILE A 400 11.90 -27.84 -27.45
C ILE A 400 13.09 -28.32 -28.26
N ASN A 401 14.01 -29.07 -27.66
CA ASN A 401 15.21 -29.55 -28.34
C ASN A 401 14.91 -30.78 -29.23
N ASP A 402 13.96 -31.65 -28.84
CA ASP A 402 13.50 -32.80 -29.70
C ASP A 402 12.73 -32.33 -30.94
N THR A 403 12.13 -31.13 -30.90
CA THR A 403 11.44 -30.56 -32.09
C THR A 403 12.38 -29.79 -33.01
N SER A 404 13.66 -29.59 -32.63
CA SER A 404 14.68 -28.85 -33.42
C SER A 404 15.71 -29.79 -34.04
N SER A 405 15.60 -31.10 -33.87
CA SER A 405 16.34 -32.14 -34.54
C SER A 405 15.48 -32.86 -35.59
#